data_5ad74cd1a570f16be8e584ac77079df5
#
_entry.id   5ad74cd1a570f16be8e584ac77079df5
#
_cell.length_a   1.000
_cell.length_b   1.000
_cell.length_c   1.000
_cell.angle_alpha   90.00
_cell.angle_beta   90.00
_cell.angle_gamma   90.00
#
_symmetry.space_group_name_H-M   'P 1'
#
loop_
_entity.id
_entity.type
_entity.pdbx_description
1 polymer ?
#
loop_
_entity_poly.entity_id
_entity_poly.type
_entity_poly.pdbx_seq_one_letter_code
_entity_poly.pdbx_strand_id
1 'polypeptide(L)'
;MSIRIGIGSGLTIPMTPDSYWEWVRLCEDSGIDSIWHSEQIIGQVLDPIVLLSALAARTRRLRFGTNAIVAAFRDPIVTAKEFATIDYLAPGRLLPVFGVGNAADAYWTATGKAPGTRGKVSNEAIALIRNLLEQEQVSFHGEHFHYEGPGIWPRPSRPLPLWIGGDSAAAIQRTATHGDGWLGGLTPPDKAAEVVAAIKVAAVQVGRTIDEDHYGVTLPVRIGSPDDPAVVRMRARLAARLKLIDGDPRADLLAVGDPDDIAALFHRYIAAGVHKFVAVPIVNDADELLEQTELLASKVLPKVEDRVPA
;
A
#
# COMPACT_ATOMS: atom_id res chain seq x y z
N MET A 1 4.32 -20.48 2.33
CA MET A 1 4.00 -19.08 1.98
C MET A 1 4.82 -18.17 2.88
N SER A 2 5.42 -17.11 2.35
CA SER A 2 6.27 -16.23 3.17
C SER A 2 5.46 -15.03 3.65
N ILE A 3 5.49 -14.79 4.97
CA ILE A 3 4.96 -13.53 5.52
C ILE A 3 5.94 -12.41 5.20
N ARG A 4 5.42 -11.24 4.83
CA ARG A 4 6.22 -10.08 4.46
C ARG A 4 5.76 -8.86 5.25
N ILE A 5 6.63 -8.31 6.06
CA ILE A 5 6.36 -7.10 6.86
C ILE A 5 7.18 -5.95 6.31
N GLY A 6 6.48 -4.99 5.74
CA GLY A 6 7.01 -3.70 5.31
C GLY A 6 6.63 -2.61 6.30
N ILE A 7 7.19 -1.43 6.10
CA ILE A 7 6.95 -0.27 6.95
C ILE A 7 6.53 0.94 6.10
N GLY A 8 5.53 1.67 6.57
CA GLY A 8 5.12 2.93 5.99
C GLY A 8 5.66 4.11 6.81
N SER A 9 6.17 5.13 6.15
CA SER A 9 6.39 6.40 6.83
C SER A 9 5.05 7.03 7.13
N GLY A 10 4.70 7.20 8.37
CA GLY A 10 3.49 7.92 8.77
C GLY A 10 3.61 9.42 8.41
N LEU A 11 3.28 9.76 7.29
CA LEU A 11 3.41 10.84 6.31
C LEU A 11 3.37 12.29 6.78
N THR A 12 3.15 12.55 8.05
CA THR A 12 3.08 13.92 8.60
C THR A 12 4.15 14.18 9.65
N ILE A 13 5.20 13.34 9.68
CA ILE A 13 6.30 13.50 10.62
C ILE A 13 7.28 14.49 10.03
N PRO A 14 7.69 15.53 10.76
CA PRO A 14 8.78 16.38 10.34
C PRO A 14 10.08 15.57 10.24
N MET A 15 10.54 15.32 9.04
CA MET A 15 11.82 14.65 8.79
C MET A 15 12.72 15.56 7.94
N THR A 16 13.98 15.62 8.31
CA THR A 16 15.00 16.17 7.44
C THR A 16 15.37 15.13 6.37
N PRO A 17 15.98 15.52 5.24
CA PRO A 17 16.52 14.56 4.28
C PRO A 17 17.48 13.55 4.93
N ASP A 18 18.31 14.00 5.86
CA ASP A 18 19.28 13.12 6.54
C ASP A 18 18.60 12.08 7.42
N SER A 19 17.62 12.47 8.24
CA SER A 19 16.86 11.52 9.08
C SER A 19 16.02 10.55 8.22
N TYR A 20 15.51 11.00 7.08
CA TYR A 20 14.83 10.11 6.14
C TYR A 20 15.78 9.03 5.60
N TRP A 21 16.99 9.41 5.17
CA TRP A 21 17.96 8.43 4.65
C TRP A 21 18.56 7.54 5.74
N GLU A 22 18.66 8.01 6.96
CA GLU A 22 19.02 7.19 8.12
C GLU A 22 17.98 6.11 8.36
N TRP A 23 16.69 6.48 8.35
CA TRP A 23 15.59 5.52 8.46
C TRP A 23 15.58 4.50 7.30
N VAL A 24 15.80 4.94 6.06
CA VAL A 24 15.92 4.04 4.91
C VAL A 24 17.07 3.05 5.09
N ARG A 25 18.22 3.52 5.57
CA ARG A 25 19.38 2.65 5.85
C ARG A 25 19.05 1.63 6.95
N LEU A 26 18.42 2.05 8.03
CA LEU A 26 17.96 1.14 9.08
C LEU A 26 17.03 0.05 8.51
N CYS A 27 16.08 0.40 7.66
CA CYS A 27 15.21 -0.57 6.99
C CYS A 27 15.98 -1.49 6.03
N GLU A 28 16.97 -0.97 5.28
CA GLU A 28 17.80 -1.77 4.36
C GLU A 28 18.65 -2.80 5.12
N ASP A 29 19.19 -2.43 6.28
CA ASP A 29 20.09 -3.26 7.09
C ASP A 29 19.33 -4.24 8.02
N SER A 30 18.02 -4.05 8.20
CA SER A 30 17.16 -4.89 9.06
C SER A 30 16.41 -5.98 8.27
N GLY A 31 15.53 -6.72 8.97
CA GLY A 31 14.60 -7.69 8.37
C GLY A 31 13.37 -7.08 7.69
N ILE A 32 13.20 -5.75 7.73
CA ILE A 32 12.07 -5.08 7.06
C ILE A 32 12.07 -5.39 5.57
N ASP A 33 10.94 -5.89 5.06
CA ASP A 33 10.83 -6.33 3.67
C ASP A 33 10.73 -5.16 2.67
N SER A 34 10.01 -4.12 3.04
CA SER A 34 9.67 -3.04 2.09
C SER A 34 9.32 -1.73 2.77
N ILE A 35 9.52 -0.61 2.05
CA ILE A 35 9.10 0.74 2.46
C ILE A 35 7.91 1.19 1.61
N TRP A 36 6.94 1.86 2.23
CA TRP A 36 5.69 2.27 1.60
C TRP A 36 5.41 3.74 1.80
N HIS A 37 5.02 4.41 0.70
CA HIS A 37 4.66 5.82 0.70
C HIS A 37 3.24 6.02 0.19
N SER A 38 2.47 6.86 0.89
CA SER A 38 1.13 7.26 0.45
C SER A 38 1.21 8.49 -0.46
N GLU A 39 0.13 8.75 -1.18
CA GLU A 39 -0.01 9.95 -2.01
C GLU A 39 -0.92 10.97 -1.37
N GLN A 40 -0.49 12.21 -1.37
CA GLN A 40 -1.31 13.37 -1.10
C GLN A 40 -0.80 14.52 -1.97
N ILE A 41 -1.39 14.72 -3.15
CA ILE A 41 -0.91 15.71 -4.12
C ILE A 41 -0.92 17.12 -3.55
N ILE A 42 -1.99 17.48 -2.81
CA ILE A 42 -2.09 18.76 -2.11
C ILE A 42 -1.98 18.48 -0.61
N GLY A 43 -0.80 18.72 -0.03
CA GLY A 43 -0.57 18.44 1.38
C GLY A 43 0.91 18.44 1.75
N GLN A 44 1.24 17.84 2.90
CA GLN A 44 2.60 17.84 3.47
C GLN A 44 3.42 16.59 3.11
N VAL A 45 2.84 15.68 2.34
CA VAL A 45 3.46 14.40 1.97
C VAL A 45 4.31 14.55 0.72
N LEU A 46 5.49 13.98 0.70
CA LEU A 46 6.35 13.93 -0.48
C LEU A 46 5.73 13.03 -1.56
N ASP A 47 5.95 13.38 -2.84
CA ASP A 47 5.43 12.56 -3.94
C ASP A 47 6.03 11.14 -3.91
N PRO A 48 5.18 10.09 -3.88
CA PRO A 48 5.65 8.72 -3.75
C PRO A 48 6.49 8.27 -4.95
N ILE A 49 6.18 8.66 -6.18
CA ILE A 49 6.91 8.21 -7.39
C ILE A 49 8.34 8.75 -7.37
N VAL A 50 8.53 10.01 -6.96
CA VAL A 50 9.85 10.61 -6.81
C VAL A 50 10.64 9.90 -5.71
N LEU A 51 10.02 9.59 -4.57
CA LEU A 51 10.66 8.84 -3.50
C LEU A 51 11.03 7.41 -3.92
N LEU A 52 10.13 6.69 -4.62
CA LEU A 52 10.42 5.34 -5.11
C LEU A 52 11.58 5.32 -6.10
N SER A 53 11.70 6.35 -6.95
CA SER A 53 12.85 6.51 -7.85
C SER A 53 14.16 6.70 -7.08
N ALA A 54 14.15 7.49 -6.02
CA ALA A 54 15.30 7.70 -5.15
C ALA A 54 15.68 6.43 -4.37
N LEU A 55 14.68 5.68 -3.86
CA LEU A 55 14.88 4.37 -3.21
C LEU A 55 15.47 3.35 -4.16
N ALA A 56 15.00 3.30 -5.42
CA ALA A 56 15.54 2.42 -6.45
C ALA A 56 17.06 2.60 -6.64
N ALA A 57 17.52 3.85 -6.60
CA ALA A 57 18.93 4.19 -6.77
C ALA A 57 19.79 3.99 -5.50
N ARG A 58 19.21 4.09 -4.31
CA ARG A 58 19.95 4.11 -3.03
C ARG A 58 19.84 2.83 -2.20
N THR A 59 19.00 1.90 -2.57
CA THR A 59 18.80 0.62 -1.88
C THR A 59 19.10 -0.55 -2.80
N ARG A 60 19.37 -1.72 -2.23
CA ARG A 60 19.69 -2.94 -2.99
C ARG A 60 18.71 -4.08 -2.71
N ARG A 61 18.26 -4.23 -1.46
CA ARG A 61 17.41 -5.32 -0.99
C ARG A 61 15.95 -4.89 -0.84
N LEU A 62 15.72 -3.73 -0.23
CA LEU A 62 14.38 -3.24 0.06
C LEU A 62 13.51 -3.21 -1.18
N ARG A 63 12.32 -3.78 -1.07
CA ARG A 63 11.22 -3.47 -1.96
C ARG A 63 10.59 -2.15 -1.53
N PHE A 64 9.88 -1.51 -2.42
CA PHE A 64 9.23 -0.24 -2.13
C PHE A 64 7.93 -0.12 -2.90
N GLY A 65 6.94 0.51 -2.27
CA GLY A 65 5.61 0.58 -2.84
C GLY A 65 4.86 1.86 -2.53
N THR A 66 3.74 2.00 -3.22
CA THR A 66 2.77 3.07 -2.96
C THR A 66 1.67 2.55 -2.05
N ASN A 67 1.12 3.42 -1.15
CA ASN A 67 0.05 3.00 -0.24
C ASN A 67 -1.00 4.11 -0.01
N ALA A 68 -1.80 4.40 -1.01
CA ALA A 68 -1.79 4.05 -2.42
C ALA A 68 -1.71 5.33 -3.26
N ILE A 69 -1.34 5.23 -4.54
CA ILE A 69 -1.54 6.32 -5.49
C ILE A 69 -2.97 6.28 -6.03
N VAL A 70 -3.49 7.45 -6.39
CA VAL A 70 -4.83 7.58 -6.96
C VAL A 70 -4.74 7.53 -8.48
N ALA A 71 -5.14 6.41 -9.08
CA ALA A 71 -5.02 6.19 -10.53
C ALA A 71 -5.66 7.32 -11.36
N ALA A 72 -6.81 7.86 -10.91
CA ALA A 72 -7.52 8.94 -11.60
C ALA A 72 -6.85 10.33 -11.48
N PHE A 73 -5.85 10.50 -10.62
CA PHE A 73 -5.10 11.76 -10.55
C PHE A 73 -4.02 11.86 -11.61
N ARG A 74 -3.51 10.73 -12.08
CA ARG A 74 -2.33 10.62 -12.94
C ARG A 74 -2.68 10.28 -14.38
N ASP A 75 -1.81 10.65 -15.30
CA ASP A 75 -1.86 10.16 -16.67
C ASP A 75 -1.38 8.70 -16.71
N PRO A 76 -2.14 7.76 -17.28
CA PRO A 76 -1.78 6.35 -17.28
C PRO A 76 -0.53 6.03 -18.12
N ILE A 77 -0.26 6.78 -19.20
CA ILE A 77 0.91 6.57 -20.06
C ILE A 77 2.17 7.02 -19.33
N VAL A 78 2.10 8.20 -18.68
CA VAL A 78 3.21 8.72 -17.87
C VAL A 78 3.48 7.78 -16.70
N THR A 79 2.45 7.33 -15.99
CA THR A 79 2.58 6.41 -14.85
C THR A 79 3.17 5.06 -15.26
N ALA A 80 2.76 4.50 -16.41
CA ALA A 80 3.37 3.28 -16.94
C ALA A 80 4.85 3.48 -17.27
N LYS A 81 5.21 4.65 -17.82
CA LYS A 81 6.62 4.99 -18.13
C LYS A 81 7.46 5.15 -16.85
N GLU A 82 6.92 5.80 -15.83
CA GLU A 82 7.57 5.96 -14.52
C GLU A 82 7.83 4.58 -13.89
N PHE A 83 6.84 3.71 -13.84
CA PHE A 83 6.97 2.37 -13.28
C PHE A 83 7.98 1.50 -14.03
N ALA A 84 7.92 1.51 -15.37
CA ALA A 84 8.89 0.80 -16.19
C ALA A 84 10.33 1.28 -15.95
N THR A 85 10.52 2.58 -15.76
CA THR A 85 11.82 3.17 -15.46
C THR A 85 12.31 2.78 -14.08
N ILE A 86 11.44 2.83 -13.06
CA ILE A 86 11.78 2.42 -11.70
C ILE A 86 12.12 0.92 -11.64
N ASP A 87 11.33 0.07 -12.31
CA ASP A 87 11.61 -1.38 -12.36
C ASP A 87 12.92 -1.68 -13.12
N TYR A 88 13.24 -0.94 -14.17
CA TYR A 88 14.52 -1.06 -14.86
C TYR A 88 15.72 -0.75 -13.95
N LEU A 89 15.60 0.28 -13.09
CA LEU A 89 16.65 0.64 -12.12
C LEU A 89 16.73 -0.33 -10.93
N ALA A 90 15.62 -0.95 -10.58
CA ALA A 90 15.47 -1.81 -9.41
C ALA A 90 14.57 -3.02 -9.70
N PRO A 91 15.02 -3.97 -10.55
CA PRO A 91 14.18 -5.04 -11.06
C PRO A 91 13.47 -5.83 -9.95
N GLY A 92 12.12 -5.88 -10.05
CA GLY A 92 11.29 -6.66 -9.16
C GLY A 92 11.13 -6.16 -7.74
N ARG A 93 11.54 -4.92 -7.44
CA ARG A 93 11.41 -4.31 -6.12
C ARG A 93 10.24 -3.34 -6.00
N LEU A 94 9.65 -2.92 -7.12
CA LEU A 94 8.51 -2.01 -7.16
C LEU A 94 7.20 -2.75 -6.85
N LEU A 95 6.39 -2.18 -5.96
CA LEU A 95 5.10 -2.69 -5.49
C LEU A 95 4.02 -1.60 -5.60
N PRO A 96 3.47 -1.36 -6.79
CA PRO A 96 2.47 -0.32 -6.98
C PRO A 96 1.12 -0.74 -6.42
N VAL A 97 0.50 0.13 -5.62
CA VAL A 97 -0.88 -0.02 -5.15
C VAL A 97 -1.70 1.17 -5.60
N PHE A 98 -2.83 0.89 -6.21
CA PHE A 98 -3.78 1.88 -6.69
C PHE A 98 -4.99 2.01 -5.77
N GLY A 99 -5.34 3.25 -5.46
CA GLY A 99 -6.61 3.63 -4.85
C GLY A 99 -7.47 4.46 -5.81
N VAL A 100 -8.69 4.74 -5.40
CA VAL A 100 -9.61 5.65 -6.13
C VAL A 100 -9.68 7.04 -5.54
N GLY A 101 -8.97 7.30 -4.46
CA GLY A 101 -8.98 8.58 -3.74
C GLY A 101 -10.26 8.85 -2.97
N ASN A 102 -10.23 9.89 -2.15
CA ASN A 102 -11.39 10.40 -1.42
C ASN A 102 -12.12 11.42 -2.29
N ALA A 103 -13.45 11.34 -2.40
CA ALA A 103 -14.26 12.29 -3.16
C ALA A 103 -14.16 13.74 -2.65
N ALA A 104 -13.79 13.93 -1.38
CA ALA A 104 -13.58 15.25 -0.77
C ALA A 104 -12.17 15.83 -0.97
N ASP A 105 -11.30 15.16 -1.73
CA ASP A 105 -9.95 15.66 -1.97
C ASP A 105 -9.99 16.97 -2.78
N ALA A 106 -9.24 17.96 -2.32
CA ALA A 106 -9.17 19.28 -2.98
C ALA A 106 -8.60 19.21 -4.40
N TYR A 107 -7.86 18.18 -4.73
CA TYR A 107 -7.30 17.97 -6.05
C TYR A 107 -8.37 17.87 -7.15
N TRP A 108 -9.53 17.28 -6.87
CA TRP A 108 -10.65 17.21 -7.83
C TRP A 108 -11.09 18.59 -8.29
N THR A 109 -11.32 19.48 -7.32
CA THR A 109 -11.74 20.86 -7.61
C THR A 109 -10.64 21.65 -8.30
N ALA A 110 -9.39 21.52 -7.84
CA ALA A 110 -8.25 22.23 -8.38
C ALA A 110 -7.93 21.86 -9.84
N THR A 111 -8.22 20.63 -10.26
CA THR A 111 -7.95 20.13 -11.62
C THR A 111 -9.18 20.06 -12.52
N GLY A 112 -10.36 20.44 -12.01
CA GLY A 112 -11.61 20.31 -12.75
C GLY A 112 -12.06 18.86 -13.03
N LYS A 113 -11.41 17.87 -12.41
CA LYS A 113 -11.78 16.45 -12.54
C LYS A 113 -13.01 16.15 -11.68
N ALA A 114 -13.89 15.30 -12.18
CA ALA A 114 -15.12 14.93 -11.48
C ALA A 114 -14.89 13.76 -10.52
N PRO A 115 -15.07 13.92 -9.20
CA PRO A 115 -14.90 12.83 -8.24
C PRO A 115 -15.90 11.68 -8.44
N GLY A 116 -17.05 11.93 -9.06
CA GLY A 116 -18.08 10.93 -9.34
C GLY A 116 -17.65 9.83 -10.32
N THR A 117 -16.74 10.14 -11.25
CA THR A 117 -16.23 9.19 -12.26
C THR A 117 -14.96 8.48 -11.82
N ARG A 118 -14.38 8.80 -10.66
CA ARG A 118 -13.06 8.31 -10.22
C ARG A 118 -12.89 6.80 -10.29
N GLY A 119 -13.95 6.03 -9.99
CA GLY A 119 -13.91 4.57 -10.06
C GLY A 119 -13.76 4.04 -11.48
N LYS A 120 -14.52 4.58 -12.43
CA LYS A 120 -14.45 4.21 -13.86
C LYS A 120 -13.12 4.62 -14.48
N VAL A 121 -12.70 5.87 -14.24
CA VAL A 121 -11.40 6.39 -14.70
C VAL A 121 -10.26 5.53 -14.16
N SER A 122 -10.29 5.14 -12.87
CA SER A 122 -9.27 4.27 -12.28
C SER A 122 -9.25 2.87 -12.92
N ASN A 123 -10.41 2.29 -13.23
CA ASN A 123 -10.47 0.98 -13.90
C ASN A 123 -9.76 1.01 -15.25
N GLU A 124 -10.08 2.00 -16.07
CA GLU A 124 -9.48 2.16 -17.39
C GLU A 124 -7.99 2.52 -17.31
N ALA A 125 -7.62 3.42 -16.40
CA ALA A 125 -6.22 3.80 -16.19
C ALA A 125 -5.36 2.58 -15.82
N ILE A 126 -5.80 1.75 -14.87
CA ILE A 126 -5.06 0.54 -14.43
C ILE A 126 -4.98 -0.48 -15.58
N ALA A 127 -6.07 -0.68 -16.32
CA ALA A 127 -6.07 -1.58 -17.49
C ALA A 127 -5.11 -1.09 -18.58
N LEU A 128 -5.12 0.20 -18.89
CA LEU A 128 -4.21 0.78 -19.88
C LEU A 128 -2.73 0.71 -19.42
N ILE A 129 -2.46 1.01 -18.14
CA ILE A 129 -1.11 0.86 -17.54
C ILE A 129 -0.62 -0.58 -17.73
N ARG A 130 -1.45 -1.59 -17.42
CA ARG A 130 -1.10 -2.99 -17.60
C ARG A 130 -0.76 -3.30 -19.06
N ASN A 131 -1.64 -2.93 -19.99
CA ASN A 131 -1.43 -3.18 -21.42
C ASN A 131 -0.13 -2.54 -21.91
N LEU A 132 0.14 -1.29 -21.50
CA LEU A 132 1.36 -0.57 -21.87
C LEU A 132 2.64 -1.24 -21.34
N LEU A 133 2.60 -1.86 -20.15
CA LEU A 133 3.74 -2.54 -19.56
C LEU A 133 3.98 -3.95 -20.13
N GLU A 134 2.92 -4.64 -20.61
CA GLU A 134 2.99 -6.05 -20.97
C GLU A 134 2.99 -6.31 -22.49
N GLN A 135 2.37 -5.42 -23.30
CA GLN A 135 2.17 -5.66 -24.74
C GLN A 135 3.16 -4.85 -25.60
N GLU A 136 3.49 -5.38 -26.78
CA GLU A 136 4.34 -4.68 -27.76
C GLU A 136 3.58 -3.62 -28.53
N GLN A 137 2.33 -3.92 -28.87
CA GLN A 137 1.40 -3.02 -29.49
C GLN A 137 0.12 -3.01 -28.66
N VAL A 138 -0.36 -1.83 -28.34
CA VAL A 138 -1.52 -1.60 -27.51
C VAL A 138 -2.61 -0.91 -28.31
N SER A 139 -3.78 -1.53 -28.34
CA SER A 139 -5.03 -0.95 -28.83
C SER A 139 -5.98 -0.88 -27.63
N PHE A 140 -6.35 0.32 -27.21
CA PHE A 140 -7.21 0.56 -26.06
C PHE A 140 -8.28 1.60 -26.37
N HIS A 141 -9.55 1.22 -26.26
CA HIS A 141 -10.72 2.05 -26.57
C HIS A 141 -11.69 2.06 -25.37
N GLY A 142 -11.41 2.89 -24.39
CA GLY A 142 -12.27 3.09 -23.22
C GLY A 142 -13.20 4.30 -23.35
N GLU A 143 -14.00 4.55 -22.34
CA GLU A 143 -14.83 5.75 -22.22
C GLU A 143 -13.97 7.00 -21.93
N HIS A 144 -12.85 6.83 -21.18
CA HIS A 144 -12.00 7.91 -20.69
C HIS A 144 -10.63 7.96 -21.36
N PHE A 145 -10.12 6.83 -21.84
CA PHE A 145 -8.80 6.75 -22.48
C PHE A 145 -8.88 6.02 -23.81
N HIS A 146 -8.17 6.57 -24.81
CA HIS A 146 -7.99 5.94 -26.12
C HIS A 146 -6.50 5.93 -26.44
N TYR A 147 -5.98 4.79 -26.83
CA TYR A 147 -4.57 4.65 -27.17
C TYR A 147 -4.38 3.62 -28.30
N GLU A 148 -3.62 4.00 -29.31
CA GLU A 148 -3.12 3.12 -30.38
C GLU A 148 -1.63 3.36 -30.54
N GLY A 149 -0.82 2.34 -30.35
CA GLY A 149 0.62 2.48 -30.53
C GLY A 149 1.44 1.44 -29.77
N PRO A 150 2.77 1.64 -29.70
CA PRO A 150 3.67 0.71 -29.04
C PRO A 150 3.46 0.72 -27.51
N GLY A 151 3.75 -0.41 -26.88
CA GLY A 151 3.89 -0.48 -25.42
C GLY A 151 5.08 0.33 -24.91
N ILE A 152 5.19 0.43 -23.60
CA ILE A 152 6.27 1.18 -22.94
C ILE A 152 7.60 0.43 -23.01
N TRP A 153 8.68 1.17 -23.22
CA TRP A 153 10.05 0.67 -23.10
C TRP A 153 10.83 1.51 -22.08
N PRO A 154 11.72 0.92 -21.24
CA PRO A 154 12.01 -0.52 -21.15
C PRO A 154 10.82 -1.32 -20.63
N ARG A 155 10.61 -2.52 -21.18
CA ARG A 155 9.57 -3.40 -20.65
C ARG A 155 10.09 -4.07 -19.39
N PRO A 156 9.30 -4.15 -18.30
CA PRO A 156 9.67 -4.94 -17.13
C PRO A 156 10.04 -6.37 -17.51
N SER A 157 11.08 -6.92 -16.90
CA SER A 157 11.57 -8.28 -17.18
C SER A 157 10.59 -9.38 -16.74
N ARG A 158 9.64 -9.03 -15.88
CA ARG A 158 8.52 -9.85 -15.41
C ARG A 158 7.29 -8.96 -15.27
N PRO A 159 6.07 -9.51 -15.32
CA PRO A 159 4.86 -8.73 -15.05
C PRO A 159 4.98 -7.99 -13.72
N LEU A 160 4.70 -6.69 -13.76
CA LEU A 160 4.70 -5.86 -12.55
C LEU A 160 3.37 -6.08 -11.81
N PRO A 161 3.39 -6.56 -10.56
CA PRO A 161 2.14 -6.83 -9.84
C PRO A 161 1.44 -5.52 -9.46
N LEU A 162 0.28 -5.27 -10.04
CA LEU A 162 -0.55 -4.09 -9.76
C LEU A 162 -1.54 -4.44 -8.65
N TRP A 163 -1.37 -3.83 -7.48
CA TRP A 163 -2.24 -4.08 -6.33
C TRP A 163 -3.35 -3.04 -6.23
N ILE A 164 -4.46 -3.41 -5.61
CA ILE A 164 -5.64 -2.56 -5.47
C ILE A 164 -5.95 -2.35 -3.99
N GLY A 165 -6.20 -1.10 -3.60
CA GLY A 165 -6.64 -0.73 -2.26
C GLY A 165 -8.15 -0.61 -2.12
N GLY A 166 -8.63 -0.82 -0.87
CA GLY A 166 -10.03 -0.66 -0.50
C GLY A 166 -10.79 -1.98 -0.34
N ASP A 167 -11.94 -1.93 0.36
CA ASP A 167 -12.74 -3.08 0.76
C ASP A 167 -14.22 -3.02 0.32
N SER A 168 -14.59 -2.01 -0.47
CA SER A 168 -15.93 -1.91 -1.05
C SER A 168 -16.17 -2.96 -2.13
N ALA A 169 -17.44 -3.29 -2.43
CA ALA A 169 -17.78 -4.19 -3.52
C ALA A 169 -17.13 -3.79 -4.86
N ALA A 170 -17.03 -2.48 -5.14
CA ALA A 170 -16.36 -1.98 -6.34
C ALA A 170 -14.84 -2.19 -6.29
N ALA A 171 -14.20 -2.11 -5.12
CA ALA A 171 -12.79 -2.40 -4.94
C ALA A 171 -12.51 -3.90 -5.09
N ILE A 172 -13.33 -4.76 -4.51
CA ILE A 172 -13.28 -6.22 -4.68
C ILE A 172 -13.35 -6.60 -6.15
N GLN A 173 -14.34 -6.07 -6.88
CA GLN A 173 -14.47 -6.34 -8.31
C GLN A 173 -13.29 -5.81 -9.13
N ARG A 174 -12.76 -4.62 -8.79
CA ARG A 174 -11.57 -4.05 -9.44
C ARG A 174 -10.33 -4.91 -9.18
N THR A 175 -10.15 -5.40 -7.95
CA THR A 175 -9.06 -6.32 -7.61
C THR A 175 -9.15 -7.59 -8.44
N ALA A 176 -10.33 -8.21 -8.48
CA ALA A 176 -10.56 -9.42 -9.26
C ALA A 176 -10.27 -9.25 -10.75
N THR A 177 -10.69 -8.11 -11.33
CA THR A 177 -10.59 -7.86 -12.78
C THR A 177 -9.21 -7.33 -13.20
N HIS A 178 -8.64 -6.41 -12.42
CA HIS A 178 -7.45 -5.63 -12.82
C HIS A 178 -6.27 -5.79 -11.88
N GLY A 179 -6.45 -6.32 -10.66
CA GLY A 179 -5.39 -6.44 -9.66
C GLY A 179 -4.66 -7.78 -9.70
N ASP A 180 -3.42 -7.78 -9.22
CA ASP A 180 -2.64 -8.98 -8.93
C ASP A 180 -2.48 -9.16 -7.41
N GLY A 181 -3.04 -8.26 -6.62
CA GLY A 181 -3.07 -8.30 -5.17
C GLY A 181 -4.02 -7.27 -4.57
N TRP A 182 -4.28 -7.43 -3.30
CA TRP A 182 -5.11 -6.53 -2.52
C TRP A 182 -4.33 -5.99 -1.32
N LEU A 183 -4.45 -4.67 -1.09
CA LEU A 183 -3.95 -4.04 0.12
C LEU A 183 -5.10 -3.32 0.84
N GLY A 184 -5.62 -3.94 1.90
CA GLY A 184 -6.62 -3.34 2.78
C GLY A 184 -6.04 -2.18 3.59
N GLY A 185 -6.89 -1.19 3.85
CA GLY A 185 -6.61 -0.16 4.84
C GLY A 185 -6.90 -0.67 6.27
N LEU A 186 -7.48 0.16 7.11
CA LEU A 186 -7.92 -0.19 8.46
C LEU A 186 -9.10 -1.21 8.43
N THR A 187 -8.82 -2.42 7.99
CA THR A 187 -9.80 -3.50 7.81
C THR A 187 -9.57 -4.53 8.90
N PRO A 188 -10.55 -4.80 9.81
CA PRO A 188 -10.41 -5.81 10.87
C PRO A 188 -10.11 -7.21 10.31
N PRO A 189 -9.48 -8.13 11.09
CA PRO A 189 -9.14 -9.48 10.63
C PRO A 189 -10.33 -10.24 10.04
N ASP A 190 -11.48 -10.24 10.72
CA ASP A 190 -12.69 -10.94 10.25
C ASP A 190 -13.18 -10.35 8.92
N LYS A 191 -13.17 -9.01 8.81
CA LYS A 191 -13.53 -8.33 7.56
C LYS A 191 -12.49 -8.58 6.46
N ALA A 192 -11.22 -8.66 6.80
CA ALA A 192 -10.17 -9.02 5.84
C ALA A 192 -10.40 -10.42 5.26
N ALA A 193 -10.77 -11.41 6.11
CA ALA A 193 -11.12 -12.75 5.65
C ALA A 193 -12.31 -12.74 4.66
N GLU A 194 -13.37 -11.98 4.97
CA GLU A 194 -14.51 -11.81 4.05
C GLU A 194 -14.08 -11.19 2.71
N VAL A 195 -13.26 -10.14 2.74
CA VAL A 195 -12.80 -9.45 1.53
C VAL A 195 -11.91 -10.37 0.69
N VAL A 196 -10.96 -11.07 1.30
CA VAL A 196 -10.10 -12.05 0.63
C VAL A 196 -10.94 -13.14 -0.04
N ALA A 197 -11.89 -13.72 0.68
CA ALA A 197 -12.80 -14.72 0.12
C ALA A 197 -13.62 -14.17 -1.06
N ALA A 198 -14.17 -12.97 -0.92
CA ALA A 198 -14.95 -12.33 -1.97
C ALA A 198 -14.12 -12.02 -3.22
N ILE A 199 -12.87 -11.57 -3.05
CA ILE A 199 -11.95 -11.33 -4.17
C ILE A 199 -11.64 -12.65 -4.90
N LYS A 200 -11.36 -13.74 -4.18
CA LYS A 200 -11.09 -15.05 -4.78
C LYS A 200 -12.28 -15.55 -5.60
N VAL A 201 -13.49 -15.44 -5.07
CA VAL A 201 -14.72 -15.79 -5.81
C VAL A 201 -14.89 -14.94 -7.06
N ALA A 202 -14.74 -13.62 -6.94
CA ALA A 202 -14.88 -12.71 -8.07
C ALA A 202 -13.79 -12.92 -9.14
N ALA A 203 -12.55 -13.23 -8.74
CA ALA A 203 -11.46 -13.52 -9.66
C ALA A 203 -11.74 -14.78 -10.50
N VAL A 204 -12.23 -15.85 -9.88
CA VAL A 204 -12.64 -17.08 -10.60
C VAL A 204 -13.73 -16.77 -11.63
N GLN A 205 -14.70 -15.91 -11.31
CA GLN A 205 -15.78 -15.53 -12.24
C GLN A 205 -15.28 -14.81 -13.49
N VAL A 206 -14.13 -14.15 -13.43
CA VAL A 206 -13.49 -13.48 -14.58
C VAL A 206 -12.30 -14.28 -15.14
N GLY A 207 -12.18 -15.56 -14.78
CA GLY A 207 -11.14 -16.46 -15.29
C GLY A 207 -9.73 -16.17 -14.78
N ARG A 208 -9.60 -15.54 -13.59
CA ARG A 208 -8.31 -15.19 -12.99
C ARG A 208 -8.10 -15.88 -11.64
N THR A 209 -6.85 -15.96 -11.26
CA THR A 209 -6.41 -16.32 -9.90
C THR A 209 -5.45 -15.25 -9.39
N ILE A 210 -5.44 -15.03 -8.09
CA ILE A 210 -4.50 -14.13 -7.40
C ILE A 210 -3.70 -15.00 -6.42
N ASP A 211 -2.39 -14.84 -6.41
CA ASP A 211 -1.50 -15.60 -5.55
C ASP A 211 -1.86 -15.43 -4.07
N GLU A 212 -1.76 -16.51 -3.30
CA GLU A 212 -2.18 -16.54 -1.90
C GLU A 212 -1.41 -15.55 -1.02
N ASP A 213 -0.16 -15.22 -1.34
CA ASP A 213 0.65 -14.24 -0.62
C ASP A 213 0.48 -12.79 -1.15
N HIS A 214 -0.46 -12.56 -2.06
CA HIS A 214 -0.79 -11.25 -2.60
C HIS A 214 -2.00 -10.57 -1.91
N TYR A 215 -2.28 -10.93 -0.67
CA TYR A 215 -3.27 -10.24 0.17
C TYR A 215 -2.58 -9.57 1.34
N GLY A 216 -2.79 -8.27 1.48
CA GLY A 216 -2.11 -7.44 2.48
C GLY A 216 -3.04 -6.49 3.22
N VAL A 217 -2.55 -5.95 4.35
CA VAL A 217 -3.21 -4.89 5.11
C VAL A 217 -2.21 -3.85 5.60
N THR A 218 -2.72 -2.63 5.76
CA THR A 218 -2.00 -1.52 6.39
C THR A 218 -2.51 -1.34 7.81
N LEU A 219 -1.59 -1.33 8.77
CA LEU A 219 -1.89 -1.22 10.20
C LEU A 219 -1.06 -0.13 10.85
N PRO A 220 -1.66 0.83 11.58
CA PRO A 220 -0.92 1.69 12.50
C PRO A 220 -0.38 0.84 13.66
N VAL A 221 0.91 1.01 13.98
CA VAL A 221 1.62 0.19 14.98
C VAL A 221 2.32 1.09 15.99
N ARG A 222 2.22 0.75 17.30
CA ARG A 222 3.05 1.31 18.35
C ARG A 222 3.45 0.22 19.34
N ILE A 223 4.74 -0.03 19.44
CA ILE A 223 5.29 -0.89 20.50
C ILE A 223 5.43 -0.01 21.72
N GLY A 224 4.56 -0.21 22.72
CA GLY A 224 4.48 0.63 23.91
C GLY A 224 3.10 0.66 24.55
N SER A 225 2.89 1.64 25.43
CA SER A 225 1.63 1.77 26.17
C SER A 225 0.48 2.25 25.29
N PRO A 226 -0.73 1.69 25.46
CA PRO A 226 -1.95 2.21 24.86
C PRO A 226 -2.31 3.63 25.33
N ASP A 227 -1.76 4.09 26.44
CA ASP A 227 -1.95 5.44 26.99
C ASP A 227 -0.91 6.44 26.47
N ASP A 228 0.01 6.01 25.62
CA ASP A 228 0.98 6.91 24.99
C ASP A 228 0.24 8.07 24.28
N PRO A 229 0.68 9.33 24.51
CA PRO A 229 0.03 10.49 23.90
C PRO A 229 -0.07 10.44 22.37
N ALA A 230 0.87 9.78 21.68
CA ALA A 230 0.80 9.59 20.24
C ALA A 230 -0.34 8.64 19.85
N VAL A 231 -0.55 7.58 20.61
CA VAL A 231 -1.65 6.61 20.42
C VAL A 231 -3.00 7.27 20.69
N VAL A 232 -3.13 8.02 21.77
CA VAL A 232 -4.36 8.75 22.13
C VAL A 232 -4.73 9.72 21.00
N ARG A 233 -3.75 10.50 20.50
CA ARG A 233 -4.00 11.40 19.36
C ARG A 233 -4.38 10.65 18.09
N MET A 234 -3.74 9.52 17.80
CA MET A 234 -4.07 8.72 16.61
C MET A 234 -5.49 8.15 16.70
N ARG A 235 -5.90 7.62 17.85
CA ARG A 235 -7.28 7.15 18.09
C ARG A 235 -8.29 8.27 17.84
N ALA A 236 -8.06 9.45 18.41
CA ALA A 236 -8.93 10.60 18.21
C ALA A 236 -9.03 11.03 16.72
N ARG A 237 -7.90 11.05 16.01
CA ARG A 237 -7.87 11.35 14.55
C ARG A 237 -8.63 10.32 13.73
N LEU A 238 -8.46 9.03 14.04
CA LEU A 238 -9.17 7.95 13.35
C LEU A 238 -10.67 8.01 13.63
N ALA A 239 -11.06 8.19 14.87
CA ALA A 239 -12.47 8.34 15.24
C ALA A 239 -13.14 9.47 14.47
N ALA A 240 -12.50 10.65 14.42
CA ALA A 240 -13.00 11.80 13.67
C ALA A 240 -13.06 11.53 12.15
N ARG A 241 -11.99 10.97 11.56
CA ARG A 241 -11.88 10.68 10.13
C ARG A 241 -12.89 9.66 9.65
N LEU A 242 -13.08 8.59 10.42
CA LEU A 242 -13.94 7.45 10.09
C LEU A 242 -15.37 7.63 10.63
N LYS A 243 -15.62 8.73 11.36
CA LYS A 243 -16.90 9.00 12.04
C LYS A 243 -17.33 7.80 12.90
N LEU A 244 -16.40 7.28 13.71
CA LEU A 244 -16.64 6.13 14.56
C LEU A 244 -17.63 6.52 15.67
N ILE A 245 -18.48 5.59 16.02
CA ILE A 245 -19.34 5.66 17.19
C ILE A 245 -18.74 4.81 18.33
N ASP A 246 -19.18 5.03 19.53
CA ASP A 246 -18.75 4.22 20.69
C ASP A 246 -18.99 2.73 20.44
N GLY A 247 -17.97 1.92 20.67
CA GLY A 247 -18.01 0.48 20.43
C GLY A 247 -17.75 0.05 18.97
N ASP A 248 -17.36 0.98 18.07
CA ASP A 248 -16.98 0.62 16.71
C ASP A 248 -15.68 -0.19 16.73
N PRO A 249 -15.66 -1.44 16.20
CA PRO A 249 -14.47 -2.31 16.24
C PRO A 249 -13.26 -1.74 15.51
N ARG A 250 -13.46 -0.76 14.63
CA ARG A 250 -12.35 -0.06 13.96
C ARG A 250 -11.58 0.88 14.89
N ALA A 251 -12.12 1.20 16.07
CA ALA A 251 -11.38 1.95 17.09
C ALA A 251 -10.20 1.15 17.65
N ASP A 252 -10.28 -0.19 17.62
CA ASP A 252 -9.28 -1.11 18.16
C ASP A 252 -8.31 -1.66 17.09
N LEU A 253 -8.32 -1.08 15.88
CA LEU A 253 -7.44 -1.50 14.77
C LEU A 253 -6.00 -0.99 14.85
N LEU A 254 -5.65 -0.28 15.93
CA LEU A 254 -4.27 0.08 16.19
C LEU A 254 -3.56 -1.13 16.80
N ALA A 255 -2.47 -1.56 16.17
CA ALA A 255 -1.57 -2.56 16.75
C ALA A 255 -0.70 -1.89 17.82
N VAL A 256 -1.22 -1.81 19.03
CA VAL A 256 -0.57 -1.13 20.18
C VAL A 256 -0.46 -2.09 21.34
N GLY A 257 0.73 -2.20 21.91
CA GLY A 257 1.01 -3.09 23.02
C GLY A 257 2.47 -3.49 23.07
N ASP A 258 2.76 -4.55 23.80
CA ASP A 258 4.07 -5.17 23.76
C ASP A 258 4.30 -5.95 22.44
N PRO A 259 5.52 -6.43 22.17
CA PRO A 259 5.80 -7.19 20.94
C PRO A 259 4.96 -8.46 20.78
N ASP A 260 4.50 -9.10 21.86
CA ASP A 260 3.66 -10.29 21.80
C ASP A 260 2.22 -9.94 21.42
N ASP A 261 1.67 -8.85 21.95
CA ASP A 261 0.35 -8.33 21.59
C ASP A 261 0.27 -8.02 20.08
N ILE A 262 1.30 -7.33 19.57
CA ILE A 262 1.38 -6.96 18.14
C ILE A 262 1.52 -8.21 17.28
N ALA A 263 2.40 -9.14 17.66
CA ALA A 263 2.56 -10.40 16.93
C ALA A 263 1.27 -11.25 16.94
N ALA A 264 0.55 -11.27 18.06
CA ALA A 264 -0.75 -11.95 18.16
C ALA A 264 -1.79 -11.35 17.19
N LEU A 265 -1.83 -10.02 17.03
CA LEU A 265 -2.71 -9.39 16.05
C LEU A 265 -2.29 -9.76 14.62
N PHE A 266 -1.00 -9.76 14.30
CA PHE A 266 -0.52 -10.19 12.97
C PHE A 266 -0.92 -11.64 12.67
N HIS A 267 -0.81 -12.55 13.66
CA HIS A 267 -1.26 -13.93 13.50
C HIS A 267 -2.77 -14.05 13.24
N ARG A 268 -3.60 -13.20 13.83
CA ARG A 268 -5.03 -13.16 13.49
C ARG A 268 -5.28 -12.79 12.04
N TYR A 269 -4.52 -11.83 11.50
CA TYR A 269 -4.58 -11.49 10.07
C TYR A 269 -4.05 -12.60 9.17
N ILE A 270 -2.96 -13.29 9.57
CA ILE A 270 -2.43 -14.45 8.84
C ILE A 270 -3.49 -15.55 8.74
N ALA A 271 -4.20 -15.83 9.85
CA ALA A 271 -5.30 -16.77 9.87
C ALA A 271 -6.49 -16.32 8.98
N ALA A 272 -6.64 -15.01 8.74
CA ALA A 272 -7.61 -14.43 7.81
C ALA A 272 -7.14 -14.45 6.34
N GLY A 273 -5.97 -15.03 6.02
CA GLY A 273 -5.43 -15.12 4.66
C GLY A 273 -4.60 -13.91 4.22
N VAL A 274 -4.14 -13.08 5.16
CA VAL A 274 -3.28 -11.92 4.88
C VAL A 274 -1.82 -12.32 5.07
N HIS A 275 -0.99 -12.07 4.07
CA HIS A 275 0.44 -12.44 4.07
C HIS A 275 1.39 -11.25 3.91
N LYS A 276 0.85 -10.08 3.56
CA LYS A 276 1.60 -8.83 3.42
C LYS A 276 1.13 -7.79 4.43
N PHE A 277 2.05 -7.23 5.17
CA PHE A 277 1.75 -6.18 6.14
C PHE A 277 2.51 -4.90 5.81
N VAL A 278 1.82 -3.77 5.94
CA VAL A 278 2.42 -2.45 5.94
C VAL A 278 2.20 -1.86 7.33
N ALA A 279 3.19 -2.02 8.20
CA ALA A 279 3.19 -1.42 9.53
C ALA A 279 3.46 0.09 9.41
N VAL A 280 2.57 0.92 9.95
CA VAL A 280 2.73 2.38 9.96
C VAL A 280 2.98 2.81 11.40
N PRO A 281 4.21 3.15 11.79
CA PRO A 281 4.52 3.56 13.15
C PRO A 281 3.72 4.79 13.57
N ILE A 282 3.12 4.73 14.76
CA ILE A 282 2.44 5.86 15.40
C ILE A 282 3.51 6.62 16.20
N VAL A 283 4.01 7.71 15.65
CA VAL A 283 5.16 8.46 16.18
C VAL A 283 4.93 9.97 16.06
N ASN A 284 5.74 10.76 16.78
CA ASN A 284 5.68 12.21 16.79
C ASN A 284 6.77 12.85 15.92
N ASP A 285 7.93 12.20 15.81
CA ASP A 285 9.13 12.71 15.16
C ASP A 285 9.97 11.59 14.54
N ALA A 286 11.12 11.97 14.00
CA ALA A 286 12.03 11.06 13.32
C ALA A 286 12.74 10.10 14.27
N ASP A 287 13.06 10.54 15.49
CA ASP A 287 13.77 9.72 16.47
C ASP A 287 12.86 8.57 16.95
N GLU A 288 11.59 8.87 17.22
CA GLU A 288 10.60 7.82 17.52
C GLU A 288 10.37 6.88 16.33
N LEU A 289 10.45 7.38 15.08
CA LEU A 289 10.32 6.52 13.90
C LEU A 289 11.47 5.52 13.82
N LEU A 290 12.69 5.95 14.07
CA LEU A 290 13.87 5.07 14.12
C LEU A 290 13.69 4.03 15.23
N GLU A 291 13.38 4.45 16.46
CA GLU A 291 13.15 3.55 17.59
C GLU A 291 12.07 2.50 17.29
N GLN A 292 10.90 2.93 16.84
CA GLN A 292 9.78 2.02 16.55
C GLN A 292 10.11 1.07 15.39
N THR A 293 10.92 1.50 14.43
CA THR A 293 11.41 0.65 13.34
C THR A 293 12.36 -0.43 13.86
N GLU A 294 13.30 -0.07 14.75
CA GLU A 294 14.21 -1.03 15.40
C GLU A 294 13.46 -2.04 16.26
N LEU A 295 12.48 -1.58 17.05
CA LEU A 295 11.65 -2.45 17.88
C LEU A 295 10.81 -3.42 17.00
N LEU A 296 10.21 -2.91 15.93
CA LEU A 296 9.47 -3.76 14.97
C LEU A 296 10.40 -4.83 14.40
N ALA A 297 11.56 -4.43 13.89
CA ALA A 297 12.52 -5.34 13.25
C ALA A 297 13.09 -6.37 14.22
N SER A 298 13.49 -5.96 15.43
CA SER A 298 14.20 -6.82 16.38
C SER A 298 13.30 -7.62 17.31
N LYS A 299 12.08 -7.16 17.59
CA LYS A 299 11.21 -7.74 18.63
C LYS A 299 9.91 -8.34 18.09
N VAL A 300 9.37 -7.83 16.97
CA VAL A 300 8.09 -8.30 16.42
C VAL A 300 8.31 -9.24 15.24
N LEU A 301 9.14 -8.86 14.25
CA LEU A 301 9.35 -9.68 13.06
C LEU A 301 9.71 -11.14 13.39
N PRO A 302 10.69 -11.46 14.27
CA PRO A 302 11.04 -12.84 14.59
C PRO A 302 9.87 -13.65 15.13
N LYS A 303 8.96 -13.00 15.90
CA LYS A 303 7.80 -13.68 16.48
C LYS A 303 6.72 -14.01 15.44
N VAL A 304 6.68 -13.29 14.33
CA VAL A 304 5.71 -13.50 13.25
C VAL A 304 6.24 -14.49 12.21
N GLU A 305 7.52 -14.38 11.85
CA GLU A 305 8.15 -15.22 10.82
C GLU A 305 8.39 -16.65 11.29
N ASP A 306 8.81 -16.86 12.53
CA ASP A 306 9.17 -18.20 13.08
C ASP A 306 7.96 -19.13 13.30
N ARG A 307 6.73 -18.64 13.21
CA ARG A 307 5.51 -19.43 13.46
C ARG A 307 4.77 -19.88 12.21
N VAL A 308 5.28 -19.57 11.03
CA VAL A 308 4.65 -20.03 9.78
C VAL A 308 5.17 -21.46 9.50
N PRO A 309 4.32 -22.50 9.57
CA PRO A 309 4.72 -23.84 9.14
C PRO A 309 5.13 -23.82 7.67
N ALA A 310 6.22 -24.50 7.38
CA ALA A 310 6.73 -24.67 6.02
C ALA A 310 5.72 -25.38 5.09
#